data_09ea4cd80a340a2f94459a53e8737dc5
#
_entry.id   09ea4cd80a340a2f94459a53e8737dc5
#
_cell.length_a   1.000
_cell.length_b   1.000
_cell.length_c   1.000
_cell.angle_alpha   90.00
_cell.angle_beta   90.00
_cell.angle_gamma   90.00
#
_symmetry.space_group_name_H-M   'P 1'
#
loop_
_entity.id
_entity.type
_entity.pdbx_description
1 polymer ?
#
loop_
_entity_poly.entity_id
_entity_poly.type
_entity_poly.pdbx_seq_one_letter_code
_entity_poly.pdbx_strand_id
1 'polypeptide(L)'
;MNSIINLRSINDLKEINTFFCVVNNKLVTDGLFGCCVEPKNIGKQKIFKTFPPVLSHFMYVSFFIFHRLFPKLPITSDIYFYLTGGRTPVMSKTEVMGRLYACGFQYVDEKRINNKIYFVFRKIRKPIANHNAKYGAIFKMRRHGKDGKIIYVYKLRTMDAYSEYLQHYVYEKNNLAEGGKMKDDFRVSTLGRFFRKYWIDELPMIINLLKGDLKFVGVRPLSSHYLSLYSEELREKRIHHKPGLIPPFYVDLPKSLDDIMKSEMKYLEAYEKHPLLTDMKYFFLAFYTIVFKKARSK
;
A
#
# COMPACT_ATOMS: atom_id res chain seq x y z
N MET A 1 5.83 -12.81 -32.00
CA MET A 1 4.46 -12.35 -32.34
C MET A 1 4.39 -10.85 -32.06
N ASN A 2 3.74 -10.07 -32.94
CA ASN A 2 3.59 -8.62 -32.74
C ASN A 2 2.41 -8.28 -31.83
N SER A 3 1.40 -9.14 -31.76
CA SER A 3 0.26 -8.97 -30.86
C SER A 3 -0.33 -10.30 -30.40
N ILE A 4 -0.87 -10.29 -29.19
CA ILE A 4 -1.62 -11.40 -28.58
C ILE A 4 -2.87 -10.82 -27.92
N ILE A 5 -4.03 -11.44 -28.14
CA ILE A 5 -5.29 -11.04 -27.52
C ILE A 5 -5.86 -12.21 -26.75
N ASN A 6 -6.17 -11.99 -25.47
CA ASN A 6 -6.88 -12.94 -24.62
C ASN A 6 -8.27 -12.40 -24.27
N LEU A 7 -9.31 -13.03 -24.80
CA LEU A 7 -10.71 -12.68 -24.55
C LEU A 7 -11.31 -13.37 -23.32
N ARG A 8 -10.63 -14.39 -22.79
CA ARG A 8 -11.02 -15.00 -21.51
C ARG A 8 -10.69 -14.05 -20.36
N SER A 9 -11.61 -13.95 -19.40
CA SER A 9 -11.37 -13.11 -18.22
C SER A 9 -10.15 -13.57 -17.45
N ILE A 10 -9.26 -12.64 -17.09
CA ILE A 10 -8.07 -12.91 -16.25
C ILE A 10 -8.48 -13.51 -14.89
N ASN A 11 -9.67 -13.17 -14.38
CA ASN A 11 -10.22 -13.71 -13.14
C ASN A 11 -10.34 -15.25 -13.13
N ASP A 12 -10.49 -15.85 -14.30
CA ASP A 12 -10.69 -17.31 -14.45
C ASP A 12 -9.39 -18.10 -14.58
N LEU A 13 -8.25 -17.41 -14.56
CA LEU A 13 -6.94 -18.04 -14.66
C LEU A 13 -6.44 -18.42 -13.26
N LYS A 14 -5.77 -19.58 -13.14
CA LYS A 14 -5.16 -20.04 -11.89
C LYS A 14 -3.86 -19.29 -11.60
N GLU A 15 -2.90 -19.40 -12.49
CA GLU A 15 -1.55 -18.83 -12.34
C GLU A 15 -1.37 -17.59 -13.23
N ILE A 16 -2.00 -16.49 -12.83
CA ILE A 16 -2.07 -15.28 -13.63
C ILE A 16 -0.70 -14.75 -14.03
N ASN A 17 0.25 -14.70 -13.10
CA ASN A 17 1.58 -14.17 -13.39
C ASN A 17 2.38 -15.09 -14.31
N THR A 18 2.27 -16.40 -14.13
CA THR A 18 2.86 -17.39 -15.05
C THR A 18 2.30 -17.21 -16.46
N PHE A 19 0.98 -17.05 -16.59
CA PHE A 19 0.34 -16.75 -17.86
C PHE A 19 0.89 -15.46 -18.50
N PHE A 20 0.99 -14.35 -17.73
CA PHE A 20 1.53 -13.10 -18.25
C PHE A 20 3.01 -13.22 -18.67
N CYS A 21 3.81 -13.99 -17.93
CA CYS A 21 5.20 -14.25 -18.30
C CYS A 21 5.30 -15.06 -19.59
N VAL A 22 4.45 -16.07 -19.78
CA VAL A 22 4.40 -16.84 -21.05
C VAL A 22 4.02 -15.95 -22.22
N VAL A 23 3.03 -15.08 -22.04
CA VAL A 23 2.63 -14.09 -23.07
C VAL A 23 3.79 -13.14 -23.37
N ASN A 24 4.44 -12.61 -22.34
CA ASN A 24 5.60 -11.73 -22.52
C ASN A 24 6.71 -12.41 -23.34
N ASN A 25 7.04 -13.66 -23.02
CA ASN A 25 8.09 -14.40 -23.73
C ASN A 25 7.78 -14.66 -25.21
N LYS A 26 6.49 -14.80 -25.57
CA LYS A 26 6.04 -15.02 -26.96
C LYS A 26 5.97 -13.73 -27.79
N LEU A 27 5.83 -12.57 -27.15
CA LEU A 27 5.81 -11.28 -27.82
C LEU A 27 7.22 -10.78 -28.14
N VAL A 28 7.36 -10.09 -29.26
CA VAL A 28 8.56 -9.27 -29.55
C VAL A 28 8.56 -8.03 -28.64
N THR A 29 9.70 -7.35 -28.54
CA THR A 29 9.76 -6.05 -27.88
C THR A 29 8.79 -5.08 -28.58
N ASP A 30 8.12 -4.22 -27.84
CA ASP A 30 7.03 -3.33 -28.29
C ASP A 30 5.75 -4.05 -28.78
N GLY A 31 5.70 -5.37 -28.74
CA GLY A 31 4.50 -6.14 -29.08
C GLY A 31 3.34 -5.84 -28.12
N LEU A 32 2.11 -5.91 -28.63
CA LEU A 32 0.89 -5.55 -27.90
C LEU A 32 0.20 -6.79 -27.29
N PHE A 33 -0.28 -6.62 -26.07
CA PHE A 33 -1.09 -7.61 -25.37
C PHE A 33 -2.46 -7.03 -25.00
N GLY A 34 -3.53 -7.61 -25.56
CA GLY A 34 -4.90 -7.32 -25.19
C GLY A 34 -5.44 -8.34 -24.18
N CYS A 35 -6.07 -7.88 -23.09
CA CYS A 35 -6.72 -8.76 -22.11
C CYS A 35 -7.94 -8.10 -21.48
N CYS A 36 -8.79 -8.89 -20.82
CA CYS A 36 -9.95 -8.35 -20.11
C CYS A 36 -10.07 -8.89 -18.69
N VAL A 37 -10.67 -8.09 -17.82
CA VAL A 37 -10.93 -8.41 -16.41
C VAL A 37 -12.31 -7.96 -15.98
N GLU A 38 -12.94 -8.72 -15.10
CA GLU A 38 -14.13 -8.29 -14.36
C GLU A 38 -13.66 -7.65 -13.03
N PRO A 39 -13.78 -6.33 -12.87
CA PRO A 39 -13.28 -5.66 -11.66
C PRO A 39 -14.18 -5.90 -10.46
N LYS A 40 -13.59 -5.88 -9.25
CA LYS A 40 -14.25 -6.16 -7.96
C LYS A 40 -15.57 -5.43 -7.72
N ASN A 41 -15.74 -4.24 -8.29
CA ASN A 41 -16.95 -3.43 -8.10
C ASN A 41 -18.20 -4.04 -8.72
N ILE A 42 -18.03 -4.91 -9.71
CA ILE A 42 -19.15 -5.60 -10.38
C ILE A 42 -19.81 -6.60 -9.44
N GLY A 43 -19.04 -7.39 -8.69
CA GLY A 43 -19.59 -8.31 -7.69
C GLY A 43 -20.46 -7.57 -6.66
N LYS A 44 -19.97 -6.40 -6.18
CA LYS A 44 -20.75 -5.53 -5.31
C LYS A 44 -22.06 -5.09 -5.98
N GLN A 45 -21.99 -4.57 -7.21
CA GLN A 45 -23.18 -4.10 -7.94
C GLN A 45 -24.20 -5.22 -8.19
N LYS A 46 -23.74 -6.43 -8.53
CA LYS A 46 -24.62 -7.60 -8.69
C LYS A 46 -25.37 -7.91 -7.39
N ILE A 47 -24.67 -7.99 -6.24
CA ILE A 47 -25.26 -8.27 -4.93
C ILE A 47 -26.34 -7.23 -4.59
N PHE A 48 -26.02 -5.92 -4.73
CA PHE A 48 -26.95 -4.85 -4.39
C PHE A 48 -28.12 -4.69 -5.36
N LYS A 49 -28.03 -5.24 -6.58
CA LYS A 49 -29.16 -5.30 -7.52
C LYS A 49 -30.05 -6.53 -7.30
N THR A 50 -29.49 -7.61 -6.78
CA THR A 50 -30.19 -8.89 -6.66
C THR A 50 -30.94 -9.04 -5.34
N PHE A 51 -30.43 -8.46 -4.25
CA PHE A 51 -30.97 -8.65 -2.91
C PHE A 51 -31.56 -7.36 -2.31
N PRO A 52 -32.58 -7.45 -1.42
CA PRO A 52 -33.10 -6.33 -0.65
C PRO A 52 -32.00 -5.64 0.19
N PRO A 53 -32.17 -4.34 0.56
CA PRO A 53 -31.10 -3.53 1.18
C PRO A 53 -30.39 -4.15 2.39
N VAL A 54 -31.12 -4.75 3.32
CA VAL A 54 -30.55 -5.37 4.53
C VAL A 54 -29.74 -6.62 4.16
N LEU A 55 -30.35 -7.51 3.35
CA LEU A 55 -29.73 -8.76 2.93
C LEU A 55 -28.52 -8.51 2.01
N SER A 56 -28.58 -7.51 1.16
CA SER A 56 -27.47 -7.14 0.27
C SER A 56 -26.23 -6.69 1.05
N HIS A 57 -26.39 -5.97 2.18
CA HIS A 57 -25.27 -5.60 3.04
C HIS A 57 -24.64 -6.83 3.70
N PHE A 58 -25.44 -7.73 4.25
CA PHE A 58 -24.95 -8.98 4.83
C PHE A 58 -24.22 -9.85 3.79
N MET A 59 -24.84 -10.06 2.62
CA MET A 59 -24.26 -10.81 1.51
C MET A 59 -22.94 -10.17 1.03
N TYR A 60 -22.89 -8.83 0.96
CA TYR A 60 -21.67 -8.13 0.56
C TYR A 60 -20.55 -8.26 1.60
N VAL A 61 -20.88 -8.19 2.89
CA VAL A 61 -19.89 -8.40 3.96
C VAL A 61 -19.32 -9.83 3.89
N SER A 62 -20.19 -10.85 3.75
CA SER A 62 -19.77 -12.25 3.59
C SER A 62 -18.89 -12.43 2.34
N PHE A 63 -19.32 -11.89 1.21
CA PHE A 63 -18.53 -11.87 -0.04
C PHE A 63 -17.17 -11.18 0.14
N PHE A 64 -17.14 -10.05 0.84
CA PHE A 64 -15.91 -9.32 1.12
C PHE A 64 -14.96 -10.13 2.01
N ILE A 65 -15.48 -10.72 3.10
CA ILE A 65 -14.69 -11.57 4.00
C ILE A 65 -14.09 -12.74 3.22
N PHE A 66 -14.92 -13.47 2.48
CA PHE A 66 -14.48 -14.65 1.74
C PHE A 66 -13.47 -14.33 0.64
N HIS A 67 -13.74 -13.30 -0.21
CA HIS A 67 -12.87 -13.02 -1.37
C HIS A 67 -11.75 -12.01 -1.11
N ARG A 68 -11.78 -11.26 -0.01
CA ARG A 68 -10.79 -10.20 0.24
C ARG A 68 -9.98 -10.40 1.52
N LEU A 69 -10.54 -11.07 2.51
CA LEU A 69 -9.86 -11.31 3.78
C LEU A 69 -9.23 -12.71 3.81
N PHE A 70 -9.98 -13.76 3.49
CA PHE A 70 -9.49 -15.15 3.50
C PHE A 70 -8.20 -15.36 2.70
N PRO A 71 -8.06 -14.89 1.45
CA PRO A 71 -6.82 -15.11 0.70
C PRO A 71 -5.58 -14.38 1.26
N LYS A 72 -5.76 -13.50 2.27
CA LYS A 72 -4.68 -12.71 2.87
C LYS A 72 -4.24 -13.20 4.25
N LEU A 73 -4.98 -14.08 4.87
CA LEU A 73 -4.66 -14.65 6.18
C LEU A 73 -3.95 -16.00 6.01
N PRO A 74 -2.94 -16.33 6.83
CA PRO A 74 -2.09 -17.51 6.63
C PRO A 74 -2.85 -18.84 6.58
N ILE A 75 -3.85 -19.03 7.46
CA ILE A 75 -4.58 -20.30 7.56
C ILE A 75 -5.71 -20.39 6.52
N THR A 76 -6.47 -19.31 6.35
CA THR A 76 -7.63 -19.32 5.45
C THR A 76 -7.25 -19.16 3.99
N SER A 77 -6.03 -18.69 3.69
CA SER A 77 -5.49 -18.58 2.34
C SER A 77 -5.49 -19.91 1.60
N ASP A 78 -4.99 -20.96 2.24
CA ASP A 78 -4.87 -22.28 1.60
C ASP A 78 -6.26 -22.90 1.36
N ILE A 79 -7.17 -22.76 2.32
CA ILE A 79 -8.57 -23.18 2.19
C ILE A 79 -9.25 -22.42 1.04
N TYR A 80 -9.04 -21.10 0.97
CA TYR A 80 -9.63 -20.26 -0.09
C TYR A 80 -9.15 -20.70 -1.47
N PHE A 81 -7.86 -20.88 -1.69
CA PHE A 81 -7.33 -21.29 -2.99
C PHE A 81 -7.69 -22.74 -3.32
N TYR A 82 -7.87 -23.61 -2.36
CA TYR A 82 -8.43 -24.94 -2.57
C TYR A 82 -9.87 -24.85 -3.10
N LEU A 83 -10.75 -24.09 -2.42
CA LEU A 83 -12.16 -23.93 -2.79
C LEU A 83 -12.35 -23.21 -4.13
N THR A 84 -11.51 -22.23 -4.45
CA THR A 84 -11.56 -21.50 -5.72
C THR A 84 -10.79 -22.18 -6.85
N GLY A 85 -10.21 -23.35 -6.59
CA GLY A 85 -9.38 -24.07 -7.55
C GLY A 85 -8.17 -23.25 -8.01
N GLY A 86 -7.55 -22.45 -7.12
CA GLY A 86 -6.40 -21.59 -7.41
C GLY A 86 -6.74 -20.32 -8.20
N ARG A 87 -8.01 -20.00 -8.40
CA ARG A 87 -8.44 -18.80 -9.12
C ARG A 87 -8.51 -17.58 -8.20
N THR A 88 -8.43 -16.40 -8.79
CA THR A 88 -8.63 -15.11 -8.09
C THR A 88 -9.87 -14.40 -8.68
N PRO A 89 -11.09 -14.85 -8.34
CA PRO A 89 -12.32 -14.37 -8.99
C PRO A 89 -12.60 -12.89 -8.73
N VAL A 90 -11.99 -12.30 -7.69
CA VAL A 90 -12.18 -10.89 -7.34
C VAL A 90 -10.85 -10.16 -7.36
N MET A 91 -10.60 -9.39 -8.40
CA MET A 91 -9.40 -8.58 -8.57
C MET A 91 -9.73 -7.10 -8.72
N SER A 92 -8.83 -6.23 -8.27
CA SER A 92 -8.94 -4.80 -8.57
C SER A 92 -8.25 -4.48 -9.91
N LYS A 93 -8.69 -3.37 -10.54
CA LYS A 93 -7.96 -2.81 -11.68
C LYS A 93 -6.47 -2.62 -11.36
N THR A 94 -6.16 -2.06 -10.21
CA THR A 94 -4.80 -1.84 -9.71
C THR A 94 -3.99 -3.12 -9.65
N GLU A 95 -4.56 -4.20 -9.13
CA GLU A 95 -3.87 -5.49 -9.02
C GLU A 95 -3.53 -6.07 -10.40
N VAL A 96 -4.47 -6.03 -11.36
CA VAL A 96 -4.21 -6.51 -12.73
C VAL A 96 -3.12 -5.70 -13.39
N MET A 97 -3.21 -4.37 -13.33
CA MET A 97 -2.19 -3.49 -13.88
C MET A 97 -0.82 -3.75 -13.23
N GLY A 98 -0.77 -3.82 -11.90
CA GLY A 98 0.49 -4.08 -11.19
C GLY A 98 1.13 -5.42 -11.53
N ARG A 99 0.34 -6.49 -11.70
CA ARG A 99 0.82 -7.81 -12.17
C ARG A 99 1.40 -7.71 -13.58
N LEU A 100 0.75 -6.98 -14.49
CA LEU A 100 1.24 -6.76 -15.85
C LEU A 100 2.55 -5.96 -15.85
N TYR A 101 2.66 -4.90 -15.04
CA TYR A 101 3.91 -4.15 -14.86
C TYR A 101 5.04 -5.04 -14.29
N ALA A 102 4.74 -5.89 -13.30
CA ALA A 102 5.69 -6.85 -12.75
C ALA A 102 6.17 -7.85 -13.83
N CYS A 103 5.26 -8.24 -14.74
CA CYS A 103 5.56 -9.14 -15.84
C CYS A 103 6.11 -8.44 -17.10
N GLY A 104 6.55 -7.18 -16.99
CA GLY A 104 7.31 -6.49 -18.04
C GLY A 104 6.47 -5.75 -19.09
N PHE A 105 5.23 -5.45 -18.76
CA PHE A 105 4.33 -4.69 -19.62
C PHE A 105 4.14 -3.25 -19.15
N GLN A 106 3.80 -2.36 -20.06
CA GLN A 106 3.42 -0.98 -19.81
C GLN A 106 2.00 -0.72 -20.34
N TYR A 107 1.21 0.02 -19.59
CA TYR A 107 -0.14 0.41 -19.96
C TYR A 107 -0.15 1.27 -21.23
N VAL A 108 -1.06 0.98 -22.14
CA VAL A 108 -1.31 1.76 -23.37
C VAL A 108 -2.69 2.39 -23.30
N ASP A 109 -3.73 1.57 -23.20
CA ASP A 109 -5.12 2.05 -23.23
C ASP A 109 -6.07 1.07 -22.56
N GLU A 110 -7.29 1.54 -22.24
CA GLU A 110 -8.37 0.72 -21.71
C GLU A 110 -9.74 1.17 -22.19
N LYS A 111 -10.63 0.22 -22.38
CA LYS A 111 -12.03 0.48 -22.65
C LYS A 111 -12.93 -0.37 -21.77
N ARG A 112 -13.93 0.26 -21.17
CA ARG A 112 -14.97 -0.46 -20.41
C ARG A 112 -16.12 -0.79 -21.34
N ILE A 113 -16.38 -2.09 -21.46
CA ILE A 113 -17.51 -2.61 -22.26
C ILE A 113 -18.32 -3.51 -21.32
N ASN A 114 -19.59 -3.17 -21.12
CA ASN A 114 -20.47 -3.85 -20.18
C ASN A 114 -19.83 -3.94 -18.77
N ASN A 115 -19.64 -5.16 -18.28
CA ASN A 115 -19.10 -5.45 -16.96
C ASN A 115 -17.60 -5.76 -16.95
N LYS A 116 -16.89 -5.59 -18.07
CA LYS A 116 -15.46 -5.89 -18.20
C LYS A 116 -14.67 -4.65 -18.56
N ILE A 117 -13.43 -4.62 -18.12
CA ILE A 117 -12.44 -3.67 -18.59
C ILE A 117 -11.50 -4.44 -19.52
N TYR A 118 -11.37 -3.93 -20.73
CA TYR A 118 -10.45 -4.40 -21.75
C TYR A 118 -9.24 -3.51 -21.71
N PHE A 119 -8.05 -4.11 -21.58
CA PHE A 119 -6.78 -3.43 -21.51
C PHE A 119 -5.95 -3.72 -22.74
N VAL A 120 -5.17 -2.75 -23.17
CA VAL A 120 -4.05 -2.90 -24.09
C VAL A 120 -2.77 -2.54 -23.37
N PHE A 121 -1.79 -3.44 -23.41
CA PHE A 121 -0.48 -3.27 -22.81
C PHE A 121 0.61 -3.52 -23.86
N ARG A 122 1.76 -2.87 -23.69
CA ARG A 122 2.95 -3.03 -24.54
C ARG A 122 4.03 -3.74 -23.76
N LYS A 123 4.70 -4.72 -24.37
CA LYS A 123 5.90 -5.33 -23.79
C LYS A 123 7.06 -4.34 -23.86
N ILE A 124 7.65 -4.01 -22.70
CA ILE A 124 8.80 -3.11 -22.61
C ILE A 124 10.07 -3.79 -22.09
N ARG A 125 9.94 -4.90 -21.37
CA ARG A 125 11.07 -5.62 -20.78
C ARG A 125 10.69 -7.06 -20.43
N LYS A 126 11.67 -7.84 -20.01
CA LYS A 126 11.43 -9.16 -19.41
C LYS A 126 10.76 -9.06 -18.03
N PRO A 127 10.04 -10.09 -17.58
CA PRO A 127 9.46 -10.14 -16.23
C PRO A 127 10.51 -9.94 -15.13
N ILE A 128 10.09 -9.37 -14.00
CA ILE A 128 10.94 -9.27 -12.81
C ILE A 128 11.07 -10.66 -12.18
N ALA A 129 12.25 -11.00 -11.64
CA ALA A 129 12.54 -12.32 -11.09
C ALA A 129 11.54 -12.79 -10.01
N ASN A 130 11.06 -11.89 -9.14
CA ASN A 130 10.10 -12.22 -8.08
C ASN A 130 8.68 -11.74 -8.41
N HIS A 131 8.13 -12.14 -9.55
CA HIS A 131 6.79 -11.74 -9.99
C HIS A 131 5.63 -12.48 -9.28
N ASN A 132 5.91 -13.55 -8.50
CA ASN A 132 4.91 -14.32 -7.74
C ASN A 132 4.90 -13.97 -6.24
N ALA A 133 5.13 -12.71 -5.89
CA ALA A 133 5.14 -12.27 -4.50
C ALA A 133 3.80 -12.53 -3.78
N LYS A 134 3.88 -13.01 -2.53
CA LYS A 134 2.71 -13.21 -1.67
C LYS A 134 2.36 -11.90 -0.93
N TYR A 135 1.08 -11.55 -0.93
CA TYR A 135 0.57 -10.32 -0.34
C TYR A 135 -0.33 -10.60 0.87
N GLY A 136 0.26 -10.69 2.04
CA GLY A 136 -0.49 -10.84 3.31
C GLY A 136 -1.16 -9.53 3.75
N ALA A 137 -2.02 -9.63 4.79
CA ALA A 137 -2.68 -8.47 5.40
C ALA A 137 -1.69 -7.53 6.10
N ILE A 138 -0.64 -8.09 6.70
CA ILE A 138 0.45 -7.35 7.34
C ILE A 138 1.67 -7.37 6.42
N PHE A 139 2.32 -6.22 6.29
CA PHE A 139 3.59 -6.10 5.58
C PHE A 139 4.65 -5.44 6.44
N LYS A 140 5.91 -5.71 6.11
CA LYS A 140 7.08 -5.21 6.82
C LYS A 140 7.77 -4.15 5.98
N MET A 141 8.04 -2.99 6.56
CA MET A 141 8.80 -1.92 5.91
C MET A 141 10.19 -1.82 6.53
N ARG A 142 11.22 -1.93 5.70
CA ARG A 142 12.59 -1.68 6.11
C ARG A 142 12.77 -0.20 6.45
N ARG A 143 13.26 0.10 7.68
CA ARG A 143 13.44 1.44 8.21
C ARG A 143 14.73 1.53 9.00
N HIS A 144 15.22 2.77 9.21
CA HIS A 144 16.33 3.04 10.08
C HIS A 144 15.85 3.21 11.54
N GLY A 145 16.43 2.44 12.43
CA GLY A 145 16.25 2.52 13.88
C GLY A 145 17.43 3.22 14.56
N LYS A 146 17.54 3.04 15.89
CA LYS A 146 18.63 3.58 16.68
C LYS A 146 19.98 3.00 16.23
N ASP A 147 21.03 3.82 16.25
CA ASP A 147 22.43 3.49 15.93
C ASP A 147 22.59 2.91 14.49
N GLY A 148 21.75 3.40 13.56
CA GLY A 148 21.77 2.96 12.17
C GLY A 148 21.23 1.55 11.93
N LYS A 149 20.78 0.84 12.97
CA LYS A 149 20.25 -0.52 12.88
C LYS A 149 19.02 -0.56 11.99
N ILE A 150 18.96 -1.53 11.10
CA ILE A 150 17.77 -1.73 10.28
C ILE A 150 16.70 -2.45 11.09
N ILE A 151 15.52 -1.85 11.16
CA ILE A 151 14.31 -2.40 11.77
C ILE A 151 13.24 -2.65 10.72
N TYR A 152 12.31 -3.56 11.01
CA TYR A 152 11.17 -3.85 10.16
C TYR A 152 9.87 -3.39 10.84
N VAL A 153 9.31 -2.29 10.35
CA VAL A 153 8.08 -1.72 10.87
C VAL A 153 6.88 -2.45 10.27
N TYR A 154 5.99 -2.95 11.13
CA TYR A 154 4.80 -3.71 10.75
C TYR A 154 3.62 -2.78 10.52
N LYS A 155 2.93 -2.92 9.38
CA LYS A 155 1.69 -2.18 9.07
C LYS A 155 0.66 -3.07 8.39
N LEU A 156 -0.63 -2.71 8.50
CA LEU A 156 -1.66 -3.32 7.66
C LEU A 156 -1.54 -2.81 6.22
N ARG A 157 -1.77 -3.71 5.28
CA ARG A 157 -1.76 -3.37 3.85
C ARG A 157 -3.00 -2.59 3.46
N THR A 158 -2.82 -1.34 3.08
CA THR A 158 -3.87 -0.42 2.66
C THR A 158 -3.99 -0.29 1.14
N MET A 159 -2.97 -0.72 0.41
CA MET A 159 -2.95 -0.74 -1.05
C MET A 159 -3.31 -2.12 -1.59
N ASP A 160 -3.80 -2.18 -2.82
CA ASP A 160 -4.02 -3.45 -3.52
C ASP A 160 -2.68 -4.14 -3.81
N ALA A 161 -2.71 -5.47 -4.01
CA ALA A 161 -1.51 -6.24 -4.34
C ALA A 161 -0.85 -5.72 -5.62
N TYR A 162 0.47 -5.86 -5.74
CA TYR A 162 1.28 -5.40 -6.88
C TYR A 162 1.27 -3.87 -7.14
N SER A 163 0.73 -3.08 -6.21
CA SER A 163 0.65 -1.62 -6.35
C SER A 163 2.02 -0.91 -6.37
N GLU A 164 3.06 -1.53 -5.83
CA GLU A 164 4.43 -1.03 -5.86
C GLU A 164 4.99 -0.87 -7.27
N TYR A 165 4.58 -1.73 -8.19
CA TYR A 165 5.02 -1.67 -9.60
C TYR A 165 4.38 -0.52 -10.38
N LEU A 166 3.34 0.12 -9.82
CA LEU A 166 2.64 1.25 -10.43
C LEU A 166 3.11 2.61 -9.89
N GLN A 167 4.16 2.65 -9.08
CA GLN A 167 4.65 3.89 -8.44
C GLN A 167 4.92 4.99 -9.48
N HIS A 168 5.69 4.67 -10.51
CA HIS A 168 6.06 5.60 -11.58
C HIS A 168 4.84 6.04 -12.40
N TYR A 169 3.99 5.10 -12.80
CA TYR A 169 2.76 5.38 -13.53
C TYR A 169 1.83 6.35 -12.78
N VAL A 170 1.67 6.16 -11.46
CA VAL A 170 0.82 7.06 -10.64
C VAL A 170 1.46 8.44 -10.54
N TYR A 171 2.78 8.51 -10.39
CA TYR A 171 3.50 9.78 -10.33
C TYR A 171 3.36 10.57 -11.63
N GLU A 172 3.56 9.93 -12.77
CA GLU A 172 3.43 10.57 -14.10
C GLU A 172 1.99 11.08 -14.36
N LYS A 173 0.99 10.33 -13.89
CA LYS A 173 -0.42 10.68 -14.12
C LYS A 173 -0.96 11.75 -13.19
N ASN A 174 -0.60 11.73 -11.91
CA ASN A 174 -1.29 12.49 -10.86
C ASN A 174 -0.40 13.51 -10.15
N ASN A 175 0.94 13.48 -10.33
CA ASN A 175 1.91 14.27 -9.58
C ASN A 175 1.84 14.06 -8.05
N LEU A 176 2.54 14.91 -7.30
CA LEU A 176 2.52 14.90 -5.85
C LEU A 176 1.51 15.91 -5.29
N ALA A 177 0.82 15.54 -4.21
CA ALA A 177 0.06 16.46 -3.38
C ALA A 177 0.99 17.16 -2.37
N GLU A 178 0.49 18.18 -1.69
CA GLU A 178 1.18 18.79 -0.55
C GLU A 178 1.61 17.72 0.48
N GLY A 179 2.84 17.82 0.96
CA GLY A 179 3.43 16.84 1.86
C GLY A 179 4.06 15.60 1.17
N GLY A 180 4.27 15.64 -0.16
CA GLY A 180 5.07 14.64 -0.90
C GLY A 180 4.39 13.29 -1.10
N LYS A 181 3.09 13.17 -0.89
CA LYS A 181 2.29 11.97 -1.20
C LYS A 181 1.73 12.06 -2.62
N MET A 182 1.44 10.89 -3.22
CA MET A 182 0.76 10.84 -4.51
C MET A 182 -0.64 11.41 -4.41
N LYS A 183 -0.99 12.37 -5.29
CA LYS A 183 -2.33 12.91 -5.40
C LYS A 183 -3.27 11.84 -5.96
N ASP A 184 -4.47 11.72 -5.39
CA ASP A 184 -5.52 10.77 -5.83
C ASP A 184 -5.00 9.35 -6.11
N ASP A 185 -4.21 8.81 -5.19
CA ASP A 185 -3.58 7.50 -5.34
C ASP A 185 -4.63 6.37 -5.38
N PHE A 186 -4.99 5.97 -6.61
CA PHE A 186 -5.97 4.90 -6.86
C PHE A 186 -5.52 3.50 -6.38
N ARG A 187 -4.24 3.35 -6.01
CA ARG A 187 -3.69 2.09 -5.46
C ARG A 187 -4.21 1.83 -4.05
N VAL A 188 -4.62 2.89 -3.34
CA VAL A 188 -5.18 2.77 -1.99
C VAL A 188 -6.61 2.25 -2.07
N SER A 189 -6.84 1.08 -1.47
CA SER A 189 -8.18 0.48 -1.44
C SER A 189 -9.16 1.33 -0.61
N THR A 190 -10.47 1.16 -0.82
CA THR A 190 -11.51 1.88 -0.03
C THR A 190 -11.35 1.60 1.48
N LEU A 191 -11.13 0.33 1.86
CA LEU A 191 -10.85 -0.04 3.24
C LEU A 191 -9.51 0.54 3.72
N GLY A 192 -8.51 0.59 2.83
CA GLY A 192 -7.22 1.20 3.11
C GLY A 192 -7.32 2.69 3.42
N ARG A 193 -8.17 3.42 2.72
CA ARG A 193 -8.47 4.85 3.04
C ARG A 193 -9.08 4.99 4.42
N PHE A 194 -10.02 4.13 4.77
CA PHE A 194 -10.61 4.11 6.11
C PHE A 194 -9.56 3.80 7.18
N PHE A 195 -8.72 2.79 6.98
CA PHE A 195 -7.66 2.44 7.92
C PHE A 195 -6.67 3.59 8.13
N ARG A 196 -6.20 4.22 7.05
CA ARG A 196 -5.30 5.38 7.13
C ARG A 196 -5.94 6.56 7.86
N LYS A 197 -7.23 6.82 7.62
CA LYS A 197 -7.97 7.91 8.28
C LYS A 197 -7.98 7.77 9.79
N TYR A 198 -8.00 6.54 10.32
CA TYR A 198 -8.12 6.25 11.74
C TYR A 198 -6.85 5.59 12.32
N TRP A 199 -5.73 5.61 11.60
CA TRP A 199 -4.43 4.98 11.98
C TRP A 199 -4.52 3.48 12.29
N ILE A 200 -5.60 2.81 11.89
CA ILE A 200 -5.77 1.36 12.06
C ILE A 200 -4.65 0.59 11.36
N ASP A 201 -4.15 1.12 10.25
CA ASP A 201 -3.03 0.52 9.52
C ASP A 201 -1.71 0.52 10.31
N GLU A 202 -1.59 1.35 11.33
CA GLU A 202 -0.42 1.44 12.20
C GLU A 202 -0.51 0.56 13.44
N LEU A 203 -1.67 -0.04 13.77
CA LEU A 203 -1.83 -0.91 14.94
C LEU A 203 -0.79 -2.05 15.03
N PRO A 204 -0.36 -2.71 13.93
CA PRO A 204 0.68 -3.72 14.02
C PRO A 204 2.05 -3.19 14.49
N MET A 205 2.28 -1.87 14.49
CA MET A 205 3.49 -1.26 15.06
C MET A 205 3.63 -1.48 16.57
N ILE A 206 2.55 -1.88 17.26
CA ILE A 206 2.59 -2.37 18.65
C ILE A 206 3.60 -3.53 18.79
N ILE A 207 3.72 -4.38 17.77
CA ILE A 207 4.73 -5.44 17.75
C ILE A 207 6.14 -4.84 17.83
N ASN A 208 6.38 -3.70 17.19
CA ASN A 208 7.68 -3.02 17.24
C ASN A 208 7.93 -2.36 18.59
N LEU A 209 6.88 -1.87 19.28
CA LEU A 209 6.99 -1.39 20.65
C LEU A 209 7.40 -2.53 21.60
N LEU A 210 6.72 -3.67 21.51
CA LEU A 210 7.01 -4.86 22.34
C LEU A 210 8.42 -5.43 22.08
N LYS A 211 8.90 -5.35 20.83
CA LYS A 211 10.27 -5.74 20.45
C LYS A 211 11.33 -4.72 20.88
N GLY A 212 10.92 -3.54 21.32
CA GLY A 212 11.84 -2.46 21.64
C GLY A 212 12.48 -1.78 20.42
N ASP A 213 12.01 -2.04 19.19
CA ASP A 213 12.45 -1.38 17.96
C ASP A 213 12.00 0.09 17.92
N LEU A 214 10.82 0.38 18.47
CA LEU A 214 10.20 1.70 18.57
C LEU A 214 9.95 2.07 20.03
N LYS A 215 9.79 3.37 20.29
CA LYS A 215 9.17 3.92 21.50
C LYS A 215 7.82 4.58 21.18
N PHE A 216 7.04 4.97 22.19
CA PHE A 216 5.72 5.57 21.95
C PHE A 216 5.83 6.90 21.22
N VAL A 217 6.60 7.85 21.74
CA VAL A 217 6.81 9.16 21.15
C VAL A 217 8.25 9.24 20.64
N GLY A 218 8.46 9.74 19.43
CA GLY A 218 9.80 9.84 18.85
C GLY A 218 9.74 10.18 17.36
N VAL A 219 10.89 10.46 16.78
CA VAL A 219 11.00 10.75 15.36
C VAL A 219 10.48 9.59 14.50
N ARG A 220 9.86 9.90 13.35
CA ARG A 220 9.28 8.88 12.49
C ARG A 220 10.34 7.92 11.93
N PRO A 221 10.10 6.59 11.90
CA PRO A 221 11.02 5.66 11.25
C PRO A 221 11.02 5.86 9.72
N LEU A 222 12.17 6.29 9.17
CA LEU A 222 12.32 6.66 7.76
C LEU A 222 12.93 5.55 6.90
N SER A 223 12.61 5.56 5.59
CA SER A 223 13.33 4.78 4.59
C SER A 223 14.67 5.44 4.26
N SER A 224 15.62 4.68 3.67
CA SER A 224 16.92 5.22 3.26
C SER A 224 16.76 6.41 2.30
N HIS A 225 15.85 6.29 1.32
CA HIS A 225 15.58 7.38 0.39
C HIS A 225 15.01 8.64 1.09
N TYR A 226 14.06 8.48 2.03
CA TYR A 226 13.51 9.65 2.71
C TYR A 226 14.53 10.28 3.67
N LEU A 227 15.37 9.45 4.28
CA LEU A 227 16.46 9.92 5.16
C LEU A 227 17.54 10.69 4.39
N SER A 228 17.80 10.32 3.11
CA SER A 228 18.78 11.04 2.27
C SER A 228 18.35 12.47 1.91
N LEU A 229 17.06 12.81 2.07
CA LEU A 229 16.53 14.16 1.85
C LEU A 229 16.72 15.09 3.07
N TYR A 230 17.14 14.53 4.22
CA TYR A 230 17.33 15.30 5.45
C TYR A 230 18.74 15.91 5.50
N SER A 231 18.87 17.02 6.23
CA SER A 231 20.17 17.62 6.50
C SER A 231 21.10 16.65 7.25
N GLU A 232 22.40 16.76 7.02
CA GLU A 232 23.40 15.90 7.66
C GLU A 232 23.32 15.98 9.19
N GLU A 233 23.26 17.19 9.73
CA GLU A 233 23.09 17.46 11.16
C GLU A 233 21.90 16.71 11.78
N LEU A 234 20.72 16.77 11.14
CA LEU A 234 19.55 16.08 11.64
C LEU A 234 19.68 14.55 11.49
N ARG A 235 20.32 14.07 10.43
CA ARG A 235 20.57 12.62 10.24
C ARG A 235 21.47 12.07 11.35
N GLU A 236 22.57 12.76 11.66
CA GLU A 236 23.48 12.38 12.73
C GLU A 236 22.78 12.38 14.09
N LYS A 237 22.03 13.43 14.40
CA LYS A 237 21.28 13.52 15.65
C LYS A 237 20.23 12.41 15.77
N ARG A 238 19.48 12.14 14.72
CA ARG A 238 18.45 11.09 14.70
C ARG A 238 18.98 9.68 14.93
N ILE A 239 20.19 9.37 14.43
CA ILE A 239 20.75 8.02 14.51
C ILE A 239 20.91 7.53 15.94
N HIS A 240 21.16 8.43 16.89
CA HIS A 240 21.35 8.10 18.30
C HIS A 240 20.05 7.85 19.07
N HIS A 241 18.90 8.13 18.43
CA HIS A 241 17.60 8.04 19.07
C HIS A 241 16.73 6.94 18.48
N LYS A 242 15.97 6.26 19.37
CA LYS A 242 14.98 5.26 18.96
C LYS A 242 13.80 5.98 18.30
N PRO A 243 13.37 5.58 17.10
CA PRO A 243 12.18 6.16 16.45
C PRO A 243 10.91 5.83 17.24
N GLY A 244 9.86 6.63 17.03
CA GLY A 244 8.59 6.53 17.74
C GLY A 244 7.41 6.14 16.87
N LEU A 245 6.36 5.68 17.55
CA LEU A 245 5.04 5.44 16.94
C LEU A 245 4.33 6.77 16.69
N ILE A 246 4.40 7.70 17.63
CA ILE A 246 3.79 9.04 17.55
C ILE A 246 4.90 10.06 17.27
N PRO A 247 5.04 10.50 16.03
CA PRO A 247 6.06 11.48 15.68
C PRO A 247 5.67 12.92 16.04
N PRO A 248 6.66 13.79 16.30
CA PRO A 248 6.43 15.18 16.71
C PRO A 248 5.62 16.02 15.71
N PHE A 249 5.64 15.67 14.44
CA PHE A 249 4.87 16.40 13.43
C PHE A 249 3.34 16.41 13.67
N TYR A 250 2.81 15.48 14.48
CA TYR A 250 1.39 15.56 14.89
C TYR A 250 1.11 16.72 15.86
N VAL A 251 2.13 17.27 16.48
CA VAL A 251 2.04 18.45 17.35
C VAL A 251 2.15 19.73 16.53
N ASP A 252 3.15 19.81 15.67
CA ASP A 252 3.51 21.05 14.95
C ASP A 252 2.77 21.19 13.61
N LEU A 253 2.18 20.12 13.06
CA LEU A 253 1.42 20.06 11.79
C LEU A 253 2.18 20.68 10.60
N PRO A 254 3.41 20.28 10.32
CA PRO A 254 4.25 20.87 9.28
C PRO A 254 3.65 20.71 7.88
N LYS A 255 3.90 21.67 6.99
CA LYS A 255 3.40 21.68 5.61
C LYS A 255 4.47 21.32 4.58
N SER A 256 5.73 21.55 4.90
CA SER A 256 6.87 21.28 4.02
C SER A 256 7.83 20.24 4.63
N LEU A 257 8.78 19.75 3.84
CA LEU A 257 9.85 18.89 4.33
C LEU A 257 10.74 19.62 5.34
N ASP A 258 11.02 20.90 5.10
CA ASP A 258 11.82 21.73 6.00
C ASP A 258 11.13 21.94 7.34
N ASP A 259 9.81 22.12 7.34
CA ASP A 259 9.04 22.22 8.59
C ASP A 259 9.04 20.91 9.36
N ILE A 260 9.02 19.75 8.66
CA ILE A 260 9.16 18.44 9.29
C ILE A 260 10.52 18.31 9.96
N MET A 261 11.59 18.69 9.26
CA MET A 261 12.96 18.64 9.80
C MET A 261 13.10 19.54 11.02
N LYS A 262 12.57 20.77 10.97
CA LYS A 262 12.56 21.70 12.13
C LYS A 262 11.78 21.14 13.32
N SER A 263 10.62 20.54 13.08
CA SER A 263 9.81 19.91 14.14
C SER A 263 10.55 18.75 14.80
N GLU A 264 11.22 17.90 14.01
CA GLU A 264 12.01 16.79 14.54
C GLU A 264 13.26 17.27 15.29
N MET A 265 13.96 18.27 14.77
CA MET A 265 15.12 18.86 15.44
C MET A 265 14.74 19.42 16.83
N LYS A 266 13.70 20.25 16.88
CA LYS A 266 13.15 20.83 18.11
C LYS A 266 12.79 19.75 19.15
N TYR A 267 12.17 18.66 18.68
CA TYR A 267 11.83 17.55 19.57
C TYR A 267 13.10 16.86 20.10
N LEU A 268 14.08 16.58 19.25
CA LEU A 268 15.32 15.89 19.64
C LEU A 268 16.12 16.71 20.63
N GLU A 269 16.26 18.02 20.42
CA GLU A 269 16.93 18.93 21.35
C GLU A 269 16.27 18.99 22.73
N ALA A 270 14.93 19.02 22.75
CA ALA A 270 14.17 18.97 23.99
C ALA A 270 14.30 17.60 24.68
N TYR A 271 14.28 16.53 23.90
CA TYR A 271 14.41 15.16 24.38
C TYR A 271 15.78 14.89 25.00
N GLU A 272 16.88 15.40 24.45
CA GLU A 272 18.22 15.26 24.99
C GLU A 272 18.35 15.91 26.36
N LYS A 273 17.64 17.03 26.60
CA LYS A 273 17.65 17.73 27.89
C LYS A 273 16.78 17.04 28.95
N HIS A 274 15.55 16.66 28.56
CA HIS A 274 14.56 16.11 29.46
C HIS A 274 13.74 14.98 28.79
N PRO A 275 14.29 13.76 28.67
CA PRO A 275 13.70 12.69 27.88
C PRO A 275 12.24 12.37 28.24
N LEU A 276 11.97 12.07 29.50
CA LEU A 276 10.63 11.66 29.96
C LEU A 276 9.60 12.80 29.87
N LEU A 277 9.98 14.00 30.28
CA LEU A 277 9.08 15.16 30.24
C LEU A 277 8.74 15.53 28.80
N THR A 278 9.70 15.45 27.89
CA THR A 278 9.49 15.72 26.47
C THR A 278 8.55 14.69 25.85
N ASP A 279 8.75 13.41 26.09
CA ASP A 279 7.87 12.34 25.59
C ASP A 279 6.45 12.51 26.11
N MET A 280 6.26 12.77 27.41
CA MET A 280 4.95 13.02 28.00
C MET A 280 4.28 14.26 27.38
N LYS A 281 5.01 15.37 27.29
CA LYS A 281 4.50 16.61 26.68
C LYS A 281 4.02 16.38 25.25
N TYR A 282 4.86 15.78 24.41
CA TYR A 282 4.52 15.51 23.01
C TYR A 282 3.40 14.47 22.87
N PHE A 283 3.31 13.49 23.76
CA PHE A 283 2.20 12.55 23.80
C PHE A 283 0.86 13.26 24.00
N PHE A 284 0.74 14.08 25.05
CA PHE A 284 -0.52 14.80 25.34
C PHE A 284 -0.86 15.85 24.29
N LEU A 285 0.12 16.56 23.75
CA LEU A 285 -0.09 17.52 22.66
C LEU A 285 -0.53 16.85 21.37
N ALA A 286 0.09 15.73 20.98
CA ALA A 286 -0.29 14.95 19.83
C ALA A 286 -1.71 14.38 20.00
N PHE A 287 -2.02 13.82 21.17
CA PHE A 287 -3.34 13.33 21.50
C PHE A 287 -4.40 14.45 21.37
N TYR A 288 -4.16 15.62 21.96
CA TYR A 288 -5.03 16.78 21.83
C TYR A 288 -5.22 17.17 20.36
N THR A 289 -4.16 17.26 19.60
CA THR A 289 -4.22 17.68 18.19
C THR A 289 -4.96 16.65 17.32
N ILE A 290 -4.76 15.35 17.57
CA ILE A 290 -5.44 14.28 16.87
C ILE A 290 -6.95 14.28 17.18
N VAL A 291 -7.32 14.42 18.45
CA VAL A 291 -8.72 14.30 18.89
C VAL A 291 -9.49 15.60 18.59
N PHE A 292 -8.97 16.74 19.02
CA PHE A 292 -9.71 18.01 18.98
C PHE A 292 -9.48 18.79 17.70
N LYS A 293 -8.26 18.85 17.17
CA LYS A 293 -7.97 19.51 15.88
C LYS A 293 -8.17 18.59 14.68
N LYS A 294 -8.62 17.35 14.93
CA LYS A 294 -8.89 16.35 13.87
C LYS A 294 -7.71 16.16 12.91
N ALA A 295 -6.48 16.29 13.39
CA ALA A 295 -5.30 15.98 12.61
C ALA A 295 -5.45 14.55 12.09
N ARG A 296 -5.17 14.33 10.80
CA ARG A 296 -5.30 13.02 10.17
C ARG A 296 -3.99 12.67 9.46
N SER A 297 -3.69 11.39 9.36
CA SER A 297 -2.66 10.92 8.45
C SER A 297 -3.13 11.20 7.02
N LYS A 298 -2.66 12.32 6.45
CA LYS A 298 -2.94 12.66 5.05
C LYS A 298 -2.18 11.73 4.11
#